data_8e43fc68983ffac386863c2df30b0c20
#
_entry.id   8e43fc68983ffac386863c2df30b0c20
#
_cell.length_a   1.000
_cell.length_b   1.000
_cell.length_c   1.000
_cell.angle_alpha   90.00
_cell.angle_beta   90.00
_cell.angle_gamma   90.00
#
_symmetry.space_group_name_H-M   'P 1'
#
loop_
_entity.id
_entity.type
_entity.pdbx_description
1 polymer ?
#
loop_
_entity_poly.entity_id
_entity_poly.type
_entity_poly.pdbx_seq_one_letter_code
_entity_poly.pdbx_strand_id
1 'polypeptide(L)'
;MKKKKKKILIVGAGLAGATIARILSEKDLKEKIIEKRDHIAGNLYDFINPNNERIHKYGPHLLHCNKDSQALKFLTRFTNWINYEHKVRALLSDGTTTPLPINKVTLEDIFSIKFFSEKEVKNFLDSIRNSELIPKNTDEFFEANVGNRLGDLFF
;
A
#
# COMPACT_ATOMS: atom_id res chain seq x y z
N MET A 1 -29.69 -24.13 -34.62
CA MET A 1 -29.39 -22.69 -34.54
C MET A 1 -28.06 -22.53 -33.76
N LYS A 2 -26.98 -22.03 -34.39
CA LYS A 2 -25.74 -21.72 -33.68
C LYS A 2 -26.00 -20.50 -32.76
N LYS A 3 -25.97 -20.67 -31.42
CA LYS A 3 -26.05 -19.56 -30.49
C LYS A 3 -24.92 -18.56 -30.81
N LYS A 4 -25.27 -17.32 -31.14
CA LYS A 4 -24.28 -16.23 -31.33
C LYS A 4 -23.47 -16.10 -30.02
N LYS A 5 -22.18 -16.39 -30.06
CA LYS A 5 -21.29 -16.20 -28.89
C LYS A 5 -21.32 -14.73 -28.51
N LYS A 6 -21.66 -14.43 -27.28
CA LYS A 6 -21.65 -13.05 -26.74
C LYS A 6 -20.22 -12.51 -26.86
N LYS A 7 -20.07 -11.30 -27.38
CA LYS A 7 -18.80 -10.56 -27.39
C LYS A 7 -18.77 -9.69 -26.14
N ILE A 8 -17.70 -9.74 -25.39
CA ILE A 8 -17.49 -8.98 -24.15
C ILE A 8 -16.43 -7.93 -24.42
N LEU A 9 -16.71 -6.68 -24.07
CA LEU A 9 -15.76 -5.59 -24.12
C LEU A 9 -15.32 -5.27 -22.71
N ILE A 10 -13.99 -5.26 -22.48
CA ILE A 10 -13.35 -4.89 -21.23
C ILE A 10 -12.64 -3.56 -21.46
N VAL A 11 -12.96 -2.56 -20.65
CA VAL A 11 -12.35 -1.23 -20.72
C VAL A 11 -11.30 -1.12 -19.62
N GLY A 12 -10.05 -0.99 -20.03
CA GLY A 12 -8.87 -0.94 -19.15
C GLY A 12 -8.14 -2.28 -19.08
N ALA A 13 -6.81 -2.25 -19.32
CA ALA A 13 -5.90 -3.40 -19.25
C ALA A 13 -5.05 -3.40 -17.95
N GLY A 14 -5.58 -2.83 -16.87
CA GLY A 14 -5.02 -2.97 -15.54
C GLY A 14 -5.26 -4.36 -14.94
N LEU A 15 -4.85 -4.58 -13.68
CA LEU A 15 -4.97 -5.89 -13.01
C LEU A 15 -6.38 -6.47 -13.08
N ALA A 16 -7.41 -5.65 -12.81
CA ALA A 16 -8.80 -6.10 -12.83
C ALA A 16 -9.23 -6.56 -14.24
N GLY A 17 -8.99 -5.73 -15.26
CA GLY A 17 -9.35 -6.06 -16.65
C GLY A 17 -8.63 -7.28 -17.16
N ALA A 18 -7.33 -7.41 -16.89
CA ALA A 18 -6.53 -8.58 -17.26
C ALA A 18 -7.03 -9.86 -16.56
N THR A 19 -7.37 -9.78 -15.26
CA THR A 19 -7.92 -10.91 -14.50
C THR A 19 -9.26 -11.36 -15.08
N ILE A 20 -10.18 -10.43 -15.35
CA ILE A 20 -11.48 -10.74 -15.96
C ILE A 20 -11.30 -11.39 -17.34
N ALA A 21 -10.44 -10.82 -18.18
CA ALA A 21 -10.16 -11.37 -19.51
C ALA A 21 -9.64 -12.81 -19.41
N ARG A 22 -8.69 -13.06 -18.52
CA ARG A 22 -8.14 -14.40 -18.30
C ARG A 22 -9.21 -15.40 -17.88
N ILE A 23 -10.05 -15.05 -16.93
CA ILE A 23 -11.14 -15.92 -16.45
C ILE A 23 -12.18 -16.18 -17.56
N LEU A 24 -12.49 -15.18 -18.37
CA LEU A 24 -13.43 -15.33 -19.50
C LEU A 24 -12.86 -16.21 -20.60
N SER A 25 -11.58 -16.03 -20.93
CA SER A 25 -10.86 -16.84 -21.92
C SER A 25 -10.82 -18.32 -21.52
N GLU A 26 -10.62 -18.64 -20.24
CA GLU A 26 -10.67 -20.01 -19.69
C GLU A 26 -12.06 -20.66 -19.79
N LYS A 27 -13.11 -19.87 -20.05
CA LYS A 27 -14.49 -20.31 -20.28
C LYS A 27 -14.89 -20.27 -21.76
N ASP A 28 -13.92 -20.21 -22.69
CA ASP A 28 -14.16 -20.09 -24.13
C ASP A 28 -15.07 -18.91 -24.52
N LEU A 29 -15.12 -17.85 -23.72
CA LEU A 29 -15.82 -16.62 -24.04
C LEU A 29 -14.88 -15.69 -24.83
N LYS A 30 -15.42 -15.01 -25.86
CA LYS A 30 -14.66 -14.06 -26.65
C LYS A 30 -14.73 -12.68 -26.02
N GLU A 31 -13.59 -12.17 -25.62
CA GLU A 31 -13.42 -10.82 -25.05
C GLU A 31 -12.50 -9.97 -25.94
N LYS A 32 -12.67 -8.66 -25.81
CA LYS A 32 -11.77 -7.64 -26.34
C LYS A 32 -11.45 -6.65 -25.24
N ILE A 33 -10.17 -6.38 -25.04
CA ILE A 33 -9.70 -5.36 -24.11
C ILE A 33 -9.37 -4.10 -24.90
N ILE A 34 -9.76 -2.95 -24.39
CA ILE A 34 -9.29 -1.63 -24.86
C ILE A 34 -8.62 -0.91 -23.70
N GLU A 35 -7.49 -0.26 -24.00
CA GLU A 35 -6.71 0.49 -23.02
C GLU A 35 -6.44 1.90 -23.56
N LYS A 36 -6.52 2.91 -22.68
CA LYS A 36 -6.26 4.30 -23.04
C LYS A 36 -4.79 4.64 -23.06
N ARG A 37 -4.00 4.00 -22.19
CA ARG A 37 -2.55 4.24 -22.07
C ARG A 37 -1.82 3.50 -23.21
N ASP A 38 -0.59 3.91 -23.46
CA ASP A 38 0.35 3.28 -24.39
C ASP A 38 0.96 1.96 -23.86
N HIS A 39 0.52 1.53 -22.66
CA HIS A 39 0.98 0.32 -22.00
C HIS A 39 -0.17 -0.41 -21.30
N ILE A 40 0.01 -1.71 -21.07
CA ILE A 40 -0.87 -2.56 -20.24
C ILE A 40 -0.48 -2.47 -18.75
N ALA A 41 -1.11 -3.27 -17.91
CA ALA A 41 -0.90 -3.39 -16.46
C ALA A 41 -1.42 -2.21 -15.61
N GLY A 42 -1.89 -1.11 -16.23
CA GLY A 42 -2.44 0.02 -15.48
C GLY A 42 -1.39 0.64 -14.53
N ASN A 43 -1.74 0.80 -13.26
CA ASN A 43 -0.81 1.35 -12.26
C ASN A 43 0.27 0.35 -11.81
N LEU A 44 0.13 -0.94 -12.15
CA LEU A 44 1.17 -1.95 -11.88
C LEU A 44 2.29 -1.96 -12.92
N TYR A 45 2.21 -1.07 -13.93
CA TYR A 45 3.18 -1.02 -15.00
C TYR A 45 4.58 -0.70 -14.50
N ASP A 46 5.52 -1.54 -14.89
CA ASP A 46 6.95 -1.35 -14.70
C ASP A 46 7.70 -1.46 -16.04
N PHE A 47 8.91 -0.97 -16.07
CA PHE A 47 9.80 -1.05 -17.22
C PHE A 47 11.25 -1.23 -16.78
N ILE A 48 12.10 -1.66 -17.69
CA ILE A 48 13.54 -1.76 -17.45
C ILE A 48 14.19 -0.48 -17.96
N ASN A 49 14.93 0.22 -17.09
CA ASN A 49 15.66 1.42 -17.47
C ASN A 49 16.99 1.06 -18.18
N PRO A 50 17.72 2.05 -18.74
CA PRO A 50 19.01 1.82 -19.40
C PRO A 50 20.08 1.16 -18.53
N ASN A 51 19.97 1.27 -17.21
CA ASN A 51 20.88 0.64 -16.24
C ASN A 51 20.50 -0.81 -15.92
N ASN A 52 19.52 -1.37 -16.63
CA ASN A 52 18.97 -2.72 -16.40
C ASN A 52 18.28 -2.89 -15.04
N GLU A 53 17.70 -1.80 -14.51
CA GLU A 53 16.94 -1.81 -13.28
C GLU A 53 15.43 -1.76 -13.58
N ARG A 54 14.63 -2.51 -12.82
CA ARG A 54 13.17 -2.50 -12.94
C ARG A 54 12.57 -1.32 -12.16
N ILE A 55 11.90 -0.44 -12.88
CA ILE A 55 11.31 0.78 -12.33
C ILE A 55 9.78 0.69 -12.38
N HIS A 56 9.13 0.85 -11.25
CA HIS A 56 7.68 1.01 -11.15
C HIS A 56 7.29 2.43 -11.53
N LYS A 57 6.57 2.59 -12.65
CA LYS A 57 6.21 3.93 -13.17
C LYS A 57 5.31 4.73 -12.23
N TYR A 58 4.44 4.07 -11.49
CA TYR A 58 3.42 4.70 -10.64
C TYR A 58 3.61 4.40 -9.14
N GLY A 59 4.82 4.07 -8.74
CA GLY A 59 5.17 3.70 -7.38
C GLY A 59 5.18 2.18 -7.15
N PRO A 60 5.82 1.71 -6.07
CA PRO A 60 5.93 0.29 -5.78
C PRO A 60 4.58 -0.32 -5.43
N HIS A 61 4.33 -1.52 -5.95
CA HIS A 61 3.14 -2.28 -5.66
C HIS A 61 3.53 -3.60 -5.01
N LEU A 62 2.99 -3.84 -3.82
CA LEU A 62 3.22 -5.03 -3.03
C LEU A 62 1.91 -5.81 -2.91
N LEU A 63 1.97 -7.13 -3.06
CA LEU A 63 0.81 -7.97 -2.83
C LEU A 63 0.64 -8.22 -1.33
N HIS A 64 -0.46 -7.74 -0.76
CA HIS A 64 -0.84 -7.99 0.61
C HIS A 64 -2.03 -8.95 0.63
N CYS A 65 -1.79 -10.22 0.98
CA CYS A 65 -2.85 -11.23 1.07
C CYS A 65 -2.46 -12.38 2.00
N ASN A 66 -3.48 -13.12 2.46
CA ASN A 66 -3.24 -14.33 3.23
C ASN A 66 -2.65 -15.43 2.35
N LYS A 67 -1.77 -16.26 2.91
CA LYS A 67 -1.09 -17.36 2.22
C LYS A 67 -2.05 -18.36 1.54
N ASP A 68 -3.24 -18.57 2.12
CA ASP A 68 -4.23 -19.49 1.58
C ASP A 68 -5.30 -18.82 0.71
N SER A 69 -5.16 -17.52 0.41
CA SER A 69 -6.16 -16.78 -0.35
C SER A 69 -6.29 -17.29 -1.78
N GLN A 70 -7.50 -17.25 -2.32
CA GLN A 70 -7.75 -17.58 -3.73
C GLN A 70 -7.01 -16.63 -4.67
N ALA A 71 -6.82 -15.37 -4.28
CA ALA A 71 -6.07 -14.38 -5.05
C ALA A 71 -4.61 -14.80 -5.22
N LEU A 72 -3.93 -15.22 -4.13
CA LEU A 72 -2.55 -15.70 -4.23
C LEU A 72 -2.46 -16.95 -5.09
N LYS A 73 -3.35 -17.94 -4.89
CA LYS A 73 -3.40 -19.17 -5.72
C LYS A 73 -3.57 -18.86 -7.20
N PHE A 74 -4.42 -17.89 -7.54
CA PHE A 74 -4.61 -17.47 -8.92
C PHE A 74 -3.36 -16.79 -9.48
N LEU A 75 -2.77 -15.86 -8.75
CA LEU A 75 -1.62 -15.07 -9.20
C LEU A 75 -0.33 -15.89 -9.28
N THR A 76 -0.15 -16.91 -8.44
CA THR A 76 1.00 -17.84 -8.48
C THR A 76 1.08 -18.64 -9.79
N ARG A 77 0.00 -18.68 -10.57
CA ARG A 77 -0.01 -19.29 -11.92
C ARG A 77 0.82 -18.49 -12.93
N PHE A 78 1.12 -17.23 -12.66
CA PHE A 78 1.74 -16.31 -13.61
C PHE A 78 3.14 -15.85 -13.18
N THR A 79 3.49 -15.97 -11.90
CA THR A 79 4.79 -15.52 -11.40
C THR A 79 5.15 -16.23 -10.08
N ASN A 80 6.44 -16.22 -9.78
CA ASN A 80 6.95 -16.60 -8.47
C ASN A 80 6.96 -15.39 -7.56
N TRP A 81 6.49 -15.56 -6.32
CA TRP A 81 6.42 -14.51 -5.32
C TRP A 81 7.63 -14.59 -4.38
N ILE A 82 8.19 -13.42 -4.08
CA ILE A 82 9.27 -13.26 -3.11
C ILE A 82 8.65 -12.67 -1.86
N ASN A 83 8.95 -13.26 -0.69
CA ASN A 83 8.54 -12.66 0.57
C ASN A 83 9.26 -11.33 0.75
N TYR A 84 8.49 -10.30 1.00
CA TYR A 84 8.99 -8.95 1.23
C TYR A 84 8.38 -8.37 2.49
N GLU A 85 9.22 -7.93 3.42
CA GLU A 85 8.81 -7.23 4.63
C GLU A 85 9.01 -5.72 4.40
N HIS A 86 7.90 -5.00 4.26
CA HIS A 86 7.93 -3.56 4.03
C HIS A 86 8.18 -2.81 5.33
N LYS A 87 9.32 -2.09 5.39
CA LYS A 87 9.71 -1.28 6.54
C LYS A 87 9.76 0.18 6.13
N VAL A 88 8.72 0.92 6.46
CA VAL A 88 8.69 2.37 6.23
C VAL A 88 9.45 3.08 7.32
N ARG A 89 10.25 4.06 6.94
CA ARG A 89 10.94 4.97 7.85
C ARG A 89 10.69 6.40 7.42
N ALA A 90 10.43 7.27 8.38
CA ALA A 90 10.43 8.71 8.16
C ALA A 90 11.86 9.25 8.30
N LEU A 91 12.24 10.15 7.40
CA LEU A 91 13.45 10.96 7.52
C LEU A 91 13.03 12.31 8.11
N LEU A 92 13.53 12.61 9.31
CA LEU A 92 13.24 13.85 10.01
C LEU A 92 14.12 15.00 9.51
N SER A 93 13.77 16.23 9.83
CA SER A 93 14.48 17.44 9.40
C SER A 93 15.93 17.53 9.91
N ASP A 94 16.24 16.87 11.02
CA ASP A 94 17.60 16.77 11.58
C ASP A 94 18.46 15.65 10.95
N GLY A 95 17.93 14.95 9.94
CA GLY A 95 18.60 13.84 9.25
C GLY A 95 18.46 12.48 9.96
N THR A 96 17.81 12.41 11.11
CA THR A 96 17.53 11.12 11.77
C THR A 96 16.40 10.37 11.07
N THR A 97 16.37 9.05 11.24
CA THR A 97 15.30 8.21 10.69
C THR A 97 14.63 7.40 11.79
N THR A 98 13.30 7.33 11.74
CA THR A 98 12.52 6.55 12.70
C THR A 98 11.42 5.73 11.98
N PRO A 99 10.94 4.62 12.56
CA PRO A 99 9.86 3.85 11.96
C PRO A 99 8.56 4.65 11.76
N LEU A 100 7.87 4.37 10.65
CA LEU A 100 6.53 4.87 10.36
C LEU A 100 5.63 3.69 9.92
N PRO A 101 4.35 3.59 10.34
CA PRO A 101 3.61 4.51 11.23
C PRO A 101 4.21 4.60 12.64
N ILE A 102 3.84 5.67 13.35
CA ILE A 102 4.29 5.94 14.72
C ILE A 102 4.01 4.71 15.59
N ASN A 103 5.05 4.22 16.27
CA ASN A 103 4.99 3.06 17.14
C ASN A 103 5.92 3.25 18.37
N LYS A 104 6.05 2.23 19.22
CA LYS A 104 6.92 2.26 20.40
C LYS A 104 8.32 2.76 20.08
N VAL A 105 8.96 2.24 19.02
CA VAL A 105 10.34 2.61 18.66
C VAL A 105 10.40 4.07 18.21
N THR A 106 9.40 4.55 17.48
CA THR A 106 9.30 5.96 17.10
C THR A 106 9.30 6.87 18.32
N LEU A 107 8.52 6.51 19.36
CA LEU A 107 8.48 7.29 20.60
C LEU A 107 9.81 7.22 21.35
N GLU A 108 10.42 6.05 21.42
CA GLU A 108 11.73 5.87 22.05
C GLU A 108 12.81 6.71 21.36
N ASP A 109 12.81 6.75 20.03
CA ASP A 109 13.78 7.53 19.23
C ASP A 109 13.59 9.04 19.44
N ILE A 110 12.34 9.54 19.34
CA ILE A 110 12.03 10.98 19.36
C ILE A 110 12.16 11.58 20.77
N PHE A 111 11.75 10.84 21.80
CA PHE A 111 11.72 11.34 23.17
C PHE A 111 12.92 10.90 24.00
N SER A 112 13.84 10.08 23.43
CA SER A 112 15.03 9.56 24.11
C SER A 112 14.70 8.80 25.40
N ILE A 113 13.63 8.01 25.39
CA ILE A 113 13.13 7.21 26.51
C ILE A 113 13.08 5.73 26.12
N LYS A 114 12.91 4.85 27.11
CA LYS A 114 12.68 3.42 26.87
C LYS A 114 11.40 2.98 27.55
N PHE A 115 10.64 2.13 26.85
CA PHE A 115 9.44 1.52 27.38
C PHE A 115 9.62 0.02 27.54
N PHE A 116 9.20 -0.50 28.69
CA PHE A 116 9.30 -1.93 29.00
C PHE A 116 7.95 -2.66 28.88
N SER A 117 6.86 -1.91 28.72
CA SER A 117 5.52 -2.46 28.58
C SER A 117 4.62 -1.61 27.66
N GLU A 118 3.58 -2.22 27.09
CA GLU A 118 2.54 -1.50 26.34
C GLU A 118 1.80 -0.48 27.21
N LYS A 119 1.64 -0.79 28.50
CA LYS A 119 0.99 0.12 29.47
C LYS A 119 1.77 1.42 29.61
N GLU A 120 3.10 1.36 29.67
CA GLU A 120 3.95 2.55 29.72
C GLU A 120 3.82 3.39 28.45
N VAL A 121 3.83 2.75 27.27
CA VAL A 121 3.61 3.43 25.98
C VAL A 121 2.28 4.16 25.98
N LYS A 122 1.22 3.48 26.41
CA LYS A 122 -0.13 4.06 26.45
C LYS A 122 -0.18 5.25 27.43
N ASN A 123 0.32 5.08 28.63
CA ASN A 123 0.34 6.15 29.63
C ASN A 123 1.14 7.36 29.13
N PHE A 124 2.24 7.13 28.45
CA PHE A 124 3.04 8.21 27.86
C PHE A 124 2.26 8.93 26.75
N LEU A 125 1.65 8.21 25.81
CA LEU A 125 0.81 8.82 24.79
C LEU A 125 -0.36 9.61 25.41
N ASP A 126 -1.01 9.06 26.43
CA ASP A 126 -2.09 9.74 27.14
C ASP A 126 -1.61 11.04 27.84
N SER A 127 -0.32 11.13 28.19
CA SER A 127 0.24 12.33 28.84
C SER A 127 0.65 13.44 27.87
N ILE A 128 0.86 13.13 26.57
CA ILE A 128 1.32 14.10 25.58
C ILE A 128 0.24 14.53 24.59
N ARG A 129 -0.83 13.74 24.42
CA ARG A 129 -1.94 14.06 23.53
C ARG A 129 -2.94 15.01 24.19
N ASN A 130 -3.68 15.76 23.37
CA ASN A 130 -4.75 16.63 23.83
C ASN A 130 -6.11 15.93 23.63
N SER A 131 -6.45 15.01 24.55
CA SER A 131 -7.66 14.18 24.44
C SER A 131 -8.98 14.95 24.60
N GLU A 132 -8.93 16.22 25.08
CA GLU A 132 -10.12 17.08 25.20
C GLU A 132 -10.38 17.89 23.94
N LEU A 133 -9.42 17.93 23.01
CA LEU A 133 -9.57 18.64 21.74
C LEU A 133 -10.51 17.88 20.82
N ILE A 134 -11.58 18.55 20.36
CA ILE A 134 -12.47 18.06 19.32
C ILE A 134 -11.92 18.56 17.97
N PRO A 135 -11.26 17.72 17.18
CA PRO A 135 -10.52 18.15 15.99
C PRO A 135 -11.49 18.61 14.89
N LYS A 136 -11.16 19.74 14.25
CA LYS A 136 -11.89 20.33 13.10
C LYS A 136 -11.12 20.19 11.78
N ASN A 137 -9.85 19.87 11.86
CA ASN A 137 -8.95 19.70 10.71
C ASN A 137 -7.92 18.61 11.01
N THR A 138 -7.04 18.33 10.05
CA THR A 138 -6.03 17.28 10.14
C THR A 138 -5.01 17.56 11.24
N ASP A 139 -4.56 18.80 11.39
CA ASP A 139 -3.52 19.17 12.36
C ASP A 139 -4.05 18.98 13.78
N GLU A 140 -5.26 19.49 14.08
CA GLU A 140 -5.93 19.27 15.34
C GLU A 140 -6.21 17.77 15.61
N PHE A 141 -6.46 16.98 14.55
CA PHE A 141 -6.61 15.52 14.69
C PHE A 141 -5.31 14.86 15.18
N PHE A 142 -4.16 15.27 14.64
CA PHE A 142 -2.87 14.77 15.11
C PHE A 142 -2.58 15.24 16.54
N GLU A 143 -2.79 16.51 16.86
CA GLU A 143 -2.64 17.03 18.22
C GLU A 143 -3.47 16.23 19.22
N ALA A 144 -4.73 15.99 18.91
CA ALA A 144 -5.66 15.24 19.78
C ALA A 144 -5.22 13.78 20.00
N ASN A 145 -4.52 13.16 19.05
CA ASN A 145 -4.20 11.74 19.12
C ASN A 145 -2.75 11.43 19.52
N VAL A 146 -1.79 12.25 19.09
CA VAL A 146 -0.37 11.96 19.31
C VAL A 146 0.40 13.14 19.95
N GLY A 147 -0.25 14.29 20.11
CA GLY A 147 0.33 15.51 20.68
C GLY A 147 1.13 16.34 19.67
N ASN A 148 1.33 17.63 19.99
CA ASN A 148 1.92 18.62 19.07
C ASN A 148 3.29 18.21 18.57
N ARG A 149 4.19 17.74 19.43
CA ARG A 149 5.56 17.41 19.04
C ARG A 149 5.62 16.34 17.94
N LEU A 150 4.77 15.34 17.99
CA LEU A 150 4.70 14.32 16.91
C LEU A 150 3.97 14.86 15.69
N GLY A 151 2.93 15.68 15.87
CA GLY A 151 2.27 16.40 14.79
C GLY A 151 3.26 17.22 13.97
N ASP A 152 4.01 18.12 14.62
CA ASP A 152 4.98 19.01 13.97
C ASP A 152 6.14 18.29 13.27
N LEU A 153 6.49 17.06 13.72
CA LEU A 153 7.59 16.29 13.12
C LEU A 153 7.18 15.49 11.88
N PHE A 154 5.91 15.11 11.77
CA PHE A 154 5.46 14.18 10.73
C PHE A 154 4.45 14.79 9.76
N PHE A 155 3.90 15.93 10.06
CA PHE A 155 2.86 16.61 9.30
C PHE A 155 3.05 18.12 9.23
#